data_ec28b33b0a4154b686e2185f48676bcf
#
_entry.id   ec28b33b0a4154b686e2185f48676bcf
#
_cell.length_a   1.000
_cell.length_b   1.000
_cell.length_c   1.000
_cell.angle_alpha   90.00
_cell.angle_beta   90.00
_cell.angle_gamma   90.00
#
_symmetry.space_group_name_H-M   'P 1'
#
loop_
_entity.id
_entity.type
_entity.pdbx_description
1 polymer ?
#
loop_
_entity_poly.entity_id
_entity_poly.type
_entity_poly.pdbx_seq_one_letter_code
_entity_poly.pdbx_strand_id
1 'polypeptide(L)'
;MAERRHFTRIFYLTAAKLTQGVRQWRTQLVDVSLQGALLLRPEDWVGSDDKEYEICFMLGGSDIEIKMQVELTHEASKKLGFYCHHIDIDSATHLKRMMELNIGEEQLLYRELEQLLQEHREHNPPS
;
A
#
# COMPACT_ATOMS: atom_id res chain seq x y z
N MET A 1 -7.54 7.74 -18.20
CA MET A 1 -6.98 7.77 -18.06
C MET A 1 -6.29 7.63 -17.36
N ALA A 2 -6.03 7.43 -17.20
CA ALA A 2 -5.39 7.33 -16.47
C ALA A 2 -4.34 7.55 -16.29
N GLU A 3 -3.95 7.74 -16.53
CA GLU A 3 -2.99 7.96 -16.35
C GLU A 3 -2.64 8.66 -15.60
N ARG A 4 -3.05 9.04 -15.14
CA ARG A 4 -2.66 9.76 -14.31
C ARG A 4 -1.95 9.21 -13.30
N ARG A 5 -1.81 8.10 -13.22
CA ARG A 5 -1.15 7.47 -12.26
C ARG A 5 0.26 7.42 -12.59
N HIS A 6 1.11 8.07 -11.88
CA HIS A 6 2.53 8.08 -12.10
C HIS A 6 3.24 6.97 -11.37
N PHE A 7 2.60 6.38 -10.39
CA PHE A 7 3.23 5.36 -9.59
C PHE A 7 2.44 4.08 -9.69
N THR A 8 3.13 2.99 -9.99
CA THR A 8 2.49 1.69 -10.07
C THR A 8 2.16 1.23 -8.66
N ARG A 9 0.97 0.73 -8.50
CA ARG A 9 0.54 0.12 -7.27
C ARG A 9 0.38 -1.36 -7.52
N ILE A 10 0.83 -2.15 -6.57
CA ILE A 10 0.71 -3.59 -6.71
C ILE A 10 0.00 -4.13 -5.47
N PHE A 11 -0.77 -5.17 -5.69
CA PHE A 11 -1.33 -5.92 -4.59
C PHE A 11 -0.19 -6.66 -3.94
N TYR A 12 -0.10 -6.53 -2.63
CA TYR A 12 0.97 -7.20 -1.92
C TYR A 12 0.50 -7.47 -0.51
N LEU A 13 -0.13 -8.62 -0.34
CA LEU A 13 -0.73 -8.96 0.94
C LEU A 13 0.34 -9.48 1.87
N THR A 14 0.64 -8.74 2.90
CA THR A 14 1.61 -9.16 3.88
C THR A 14 1.31 -8.47 5.19
N ALA A 15 1.76 -9.06 6.27
CA ALA A 15 1.57 -8.45 7.57
C ALA A 15 2.30 -7.13 7.63
N ALA A 16 1.70 -6.16 8.29
CA ALA A 16 2.29 -4.84 8.41
C ALA A 16 2.08 -4.33 9.82
N LYS A 17 2.95 -3.43 10.23
CA LYS A 17 2.87 -2.81 11.54
C LYS A 17 2.74 -1.31 11.34
N LEU A 18 1.77 -0.72 12.00
CA LEU A 18 1.53 0.70 11.94
C LEU A 18 1.85 1.27 13.32
N THR A 19 2.68 2.30 13.37
CA THR A 19 3.07 2.87 14.64
C THR A 19 2.90 4.38 14.65
N GLN A 20 2.63 4.89 15.83
CA GLN A 20 2.56 6.32 16.06
C GLN A 20 3.00 6.54 17.52
N GLY A 21 4.22 7.01 17.70
CA GLY A 21 4.75 7.14 19.04
C GLY A 21 4.87 5.78 19.69
N VAL A 22 4.25 5.65 20.86
CA VAL A 22 4.27 4.36 21.56
C VAL A 22 3.12 3.46 21.14
N ARG A 23 2.22 3.97 20.33
CA ARG A 23 1.09 3.18 19.89
C ARG A 23 1.47 2.33 18.71
N GLN A 24 0.91 1.13 18.64
CA GLN A 24 1.28 0.19 17.62
C GLN A 24 0.09 -0.69 17.30
N TRP A 25 -0.14 -0.89 16.01
CA TRP A 25 -1.21 -1.76 15.56
C TRP A 25 -0.62 -2.76 14.57
N ARG A 26 -1.11 -3.99 14.63
CA ARG A 26 -0.76 -4.99 13.65
C ARG A 26 -1.90 -5.12 12.68
N THR A 27 -1.58 -5.15 11.42
CA THR A 27 -2.59 -5.23 10.40
C THR A 27 -1.99 -5.87 9.16
N GLN A 28 -2.57 -5.62 8.02
CA GLN A 28 -2.15 -6.25 6.80
C GLN A 28 -2.09 -5.20 5.69
N LEU A 29 -0.99 -5.25 4.94
CA LEU A 29 -0.83 -4.41 3.77
C LEU A 29 -1.67 -5.00 2.65
N VAL A 30 -2.39 -4.16 1.94
CA VAL A 30 -3.21 -4.59 0.81
C VAL A 30 -2.56 -4.23 -0.50
N ASP A 31 -2.16 -2.98 -0.66
CA ASP A 31 -1.39 -2.62 -1.82
C ASP A 31 -0.39 -1.53 -1.43
N VAL A 32 0.60 -1.35 -2.27
CA VAL A 32 1.67 -0.42 -1.96
C VAL A 32 2.26 0.13 -3.24
N SER A 33 2.73 1.36 -3.15
CA SER A 33 3.50 2.00 -4.21
C SER A 33 4.55 2.85 -3.53
N LEU A 34 5.40 3.46 -4.34
CA LEU A 34 6.39 4.38 -3.76
C LEU A 34 5.74 5.63 -3.21
N GLN A 35 4.49 5.87 -3.52
CA GLN A 35 3.81 7.05 -3.08
C GLN A 35 2.91 6.82 -1.86
N GLY A 36 2.57 5.60 -1.56
CA GLY A 36 1.71 5.34 -0.43
C GLY A 36 1.34 3.89 -0.29
N ALA A 37 0.41 3.63 0.61
CA ALA A 37 0.02 2.27 0.94
C ALA A 37 -1.42 2.23 1.39
N LEU A 38 -2.02 1.06 1.24
CA LEU A 38 -3.36 0.80 1.72
C LEU A 38 -3.29 -0.35 2.69
N LEU A 39 -3.79 -0.15 3.90
CA LEU A 39 -3.78 -1.18 4.94
C LEU A 39 -5.21 -1.52 5.32
N LEU A 40 -5.39 -2.71 5.88
CA LEU A 40 -6.65 -3.02 6.52
C LEU A 40 -6.75 -2.21 7.81
N ARG A 41 -7.95 -1.77 8.12
CA ARG A 41 -8.16 -1.03 9.36
C ARG A 41 -8.12 -1.99 10.54
N PRO A 42 -7.23 -1.77 11.49
CA PRO A 42 -7.17 -2.64 12.67
C PRO A 42 -8.46 -2.56 13.47
N GLU A 43 -8.82 -3.65 14.10
CA GLU A 43 -10.06 -3.66 14.89
C GLU A 43 -9.97 -2.72 16.08
N ASP A 44 -8.78 -2.59 16.62
CA ASP A 44 -8.59 -1.73 17.78
C ASP A 44 -8.12 -0.35 17.37
N TRP A 45 -8.41 0.04 16.15
CA TRP A 45 -7.98 1.33 15.63
C TRP A 45 -8.67 2.46 16.34
N VAL A 46 -7.87 3.40 16.82
CA VAL A 46 -8.37 4.64 17.41
C VAL A 46 -7.60 5.77 16.74
N GLY A 47 -8.31 6.56 15.99
CA GLY A 47 -7.65 7.66 15.29
C GLY A 47 -7.22 8.76 16.25
N SER A 48 -6.44 9.69 15.74
CA SER A 48 -6.02 10.84 16.51
C SER A 48 -5.92 12.03 15.57
N ASP A 49 -5.70 13.19 16.16
CA ASP A 49 -5.53 14.39 15.35
C ASP A 49 -4.21 14.36 14.59
N ASP A 50 -3.23 13.67 15.16
CA ASP A 50 -1.95 13.52 14.50
C ASP A 50 -2.11 12.47 13.41
N LYS A 51 -1.82 12.84 12.18
CA LYS A 51 -1.98 11.94 11.02
C LYS A 51 -0.67 11.31 10.59
N GLU A 52 0.40 11.53 11.32
CA GLU A 52 1.71 11.01 10.96
C GLU A 52 1.92 9.64 11.58
N TYR A 53 2.30 8.69 10.76
CA TYR A 53 2.49 7.32 11.19
C TYR A 53 3.71 6.73 10.50
N GLU A 54 4.11 5.56 10.96
CA GLU A 54 5.15 4.79 10.28
C GLU A 54 4.58 3.43 9.95
N ILE A 55 4.79 2.99 8.72
CA ILE A 55 4.40 1.67 8.29
C ILE A 55 5.65 0.84 8.11
N CYS A 56 5.64 -0.37 8.67
CA CYS A 56 6.73 -1.32 8.50
C CYS A 56 6.18 -2.64 8.01
N PHE A 57 6.83 -3.23 7.03
CA PHE A 57 6.47 -4.57 6.61
C PHE A 57 7.70 -5.25 6.03
N MET A 58 7.67 -6.58 6.02
CA MET A 58 8.78 -7.35 5.48
C MET A 58 8.45 -7.76 4.06
N LEU A 59 9.45 -7.72 3.19
CA LEU A 59 9.27 -8.29 1.86
C LEU A 59 9.18 -9.78 1.99
N GLY A 60 8.21 -10.36 1.32
CA GLY A 60 7.91 -11.77 1.48
C GLY A 60 9.11 -12.65 1.22
N GLY A 61 9.33 -13.60 2.11
CA GLY A 61 10.39 -14.54 1.95
C GLY A 61 11.77 -14.00 2.22
N SER A 62 11.88 -12.84 2.85
CA SER A 62 13.20 -12.27 3.09
C SER A 62 13.22 -11.57 4.44
N ASP A 63 14.41 -11.15 4.83
CA ASP A 63 14.58 -10.37 6.05
C ASP A 63 14.55 -8.87 5.78
N ILE A 64 14.23 -8.49 4.57
CA ILE A 64 14.27 -7.08 4.19
C ILE A 64 13.03 -6.38 4.74
N GLU A 65 13.25 -5.35 5.52
CA GLU A 65 12.17 -4.58 6.12
C GLU A 65 12.01 -3.26 5.40
N ILE A 66 10.78 -2.92 5.07
CA ILE A 66 10.47 -1.66 4.42
C ILE A 66 9.82 -0.76 5.47
N LYS A 67 10.33 0.46 5.57
CA LYS A 67 9.78 1.45 6.48
C LYS A 67 9.38 2.69 5.72
N MET A 68 8.19 3.18 5.97
CA MET A 68 7.69 4.36 5.30
C MET A 68 7.12 5.32 6.32
N GLN A 69 7.50 6.59 6.19
CA GLN A 69 6.90 7.65 6.98
C GLN A 69 5.70 8.15 6.21
N VAL A 70 4.54 8.05 6.79
CA VAL A 70 3.30 8.25 6.04
C VAL A 70 2.35 9.16 6.76
N GLU A 71 1.40 9.66 6.00
CA GLU A 71 0.34 10.48 6.53
C GLU A 71 -0.99 9.82 6.19
N LEU A 72 -1.86 9.71 7.17
CA LEU A 72 -3.18 9.13 6.95
C LEU A 72 -4.00 10.11 6.12
N THR A 73 -4.42 9.69 4.94
CA THR A 73 -5.17 10.56 4.05
C THR A 73 -6.58 10.05 3.79
N HIS A 74 -6.85 8.80 4.12
CA HIS A 74 -8.16 8.24 3.85
C HIS A 74 -8.49 7.22 4.93
N GLU A 75 -9.63 7.39 5.55
CA GLU A 75 -10.04 6.49 6.63
C GLU A 75 -11.44 5.98 6.31
N ALA A 76 -11.54 4.68 6.05
CA ALA A 76 -12.80 4.05 5.75
C ALA A 76 -13.09 3.01 6.82
N SER A 77 -14.25 2.38 6.71
CA SER A 77 -14.66 1.43 7.74
C SER A 77 -13.76 0.21 7.79
N LYS A 78 -13.14 -0.17 6.68
CA LYS A 78 -12.34 -1.38 6.65
C LYS A 78 -10.91 -1.15 6.20
N LYS A 79 -10.58 0.01 5.71
CA LYS A 79 -9.26 0.27 5.15
C LYS A 79 -8.78 1.65 5.52
N LEU A 80 -7.45 1.77 5.59
CA LEU A 80 -6.80 3.05 5.85
C LEU A 80 -5.83 3.31 4.70
N GLY A 81 -5.94 4.50 4.13
CA GLY A 81 -5.07 4.89 3.03
C GLY A 81 -4.06 5.92 3.49
N PHE A 82 -2.82 5.74 3.06
CA PHE A 82 -1.73 6.57 3.51
C PHE A 82 -0.94 7.11 2.33
N TYR A 83 -0.47 8.32 2.48
CA TYR A 83 0.45 8.94 1.55
C TYR A 83 1.85 8.88 2.15
N CYS A 84 2.82 8.41 1.38
CA CYS A 84 4.19 8.31 1.85
C CYS A 84 4.92 9.59 1.53
N HIS A 85 5.34 10.32 2.55
CA HIS A 85 6.10 11.53 2.28
C HIS A 85 7.58 11.36 2.61
N HIS A 86 7.97 10.20 3.12
CA HIS A 86 9.38 9.94 3.32
C HIS A 86 9.62 8.44 3.41
N ILE A 87 10.59 7.96 2.65
CA ILE A 87 10.99 6.57 2.71
C ILE A 87 12.51 6.59 2.54
N ASP A 88 13.21 5.82 3.36
CA ASP A 88 14.67 5.82 3.25
C ASP A 88 15.11 5.13 1.96
N ILE A 89 16.32 5.46 1.55
CA ILE A 89 16.82 4.99 0.28
C ILE A 89 16.87 3.46 0.19
N ASP A 90 17.26 2.81 1.27
CA ASP A 90 17.33 1.36 1.26
C ASP A 90 15.96 0.75 1.06
N SER A 91 14.97 1.24 1.82
CA SER A 91 13.61 0.74 1.68
C SER A 91 13.07 1.02 0.28
N ALA A 92 13.31 2.22 -0.21
CA ALA A 92 12.82 2.59 -1.53
C ALA A 92 13.43 1.71 -2.61
N THR A 93 14.72 1.43 -2.48
CA THR A 93 15.42 0.61 -3.46
C THR A 93 14.86 -0.80 -3.48
N HIS A 94 14.67 -1.38 -2.30
CA HIS A 94 14.14 -2.73 -2.22
C HIS A 94 12.71 -2.80 -2.72
N LEU A 95 11.91 -1.81 -2.35
CA LEU A 95 10.53 -1.78 -2.78
C LEU A 95 10.44 -1.64 -4.29
N LYS A 96 11.24 -0.74 -4.85
CA LYS A 96 11.24 -0.54 -6.28
C LYS A 96 11.65 -1.80 -7.02
N ARG A 97 12.67 -2.48 -6.49
CA ARG A 97 13.14 -3.70 -7.11
C ARG A 97 12.08 -4.79 -7.07
N MET A 98 11.42 -4.91 -5.92
CA MET A 98 10.35 -5.88 -5.80
C MET A 98 9.24 -5.61 -6.81
N MET A 99 8.88 -4.34 -6.97
CA MET A 99 7.85 -3.98 -7.92
C MET A 99 8.29 -4.29 -9.34
N GLU A 100 9.55 -4.03 -9.67
CA GLU A 100 10.04 -4.33 -11.01
C GLU A 100 10.06 -5.82 -11.29
N LEU A 101 10.43 -6.60 -10.29
CA LEU A 101 10.49 -8.04 -10.48
C LEU A 101 9.11 -8.65 -10.66
N ASN A 102 8.11 -8.04 -10.06
CA ASN A 102 6.77 -8.61 -10.13
C ASN A 102 5.93 -8.06 -11.26
N ILE A 103 6.42 -7.02 -11.89
CA ILE A 103 5.59 -6.37 -12.88
C ILE A 103 5.32 -7.24 -14.09
N GLY A 104 6.24 -8.10 -14.43
CA GLY A 104 6.08 -8.93 -15.60
C GLY A 104 4.91 -9.87 -15.50
N GLU A 105 4.95 -10.73 -14.50
CA GLU A 105 3.91 -11.74 -14.34
C GLU A 105 2.68 -11.17 -13.69
N GLU A 106 2.88 -10.44 -12.63
CA GLU A 106 1.74 -9.94 -11.88
C GLU A 106 0.98 -8.90 -12.64
N GLN A 107 1.67 -8.11 -13.41
CA GLN A 107 0.99 -7.11 -14.16
C GLN A 107 0.07 -7.71 -15.20
N LEU A 108 0.51 -8.80 -15.79
CA LEU A 108 -0.32 -9.47 -16.75
C LEU A 108 -1.60 -9.97 -16.10
N LEU A 109 -1.44 -10.64 -14.99
CA LEU A 109 -2.57 -11.15 -14.24
C LEU A 109 -3.48 -10.03 -13.77
N TYR A 110 -2.87 -8.98 -13.29
CA TYR A 110 -3.61 -7.85 -12.78
C TYR A 110 -4.39 -7.17 -13.89
N ARG A 111 -3.81 -7.09 -15.05
CA ARG A 111 -4.48 -6.52 -16.19
C ARG A 111 -5.69 -7.32 -16.58
N GLU A 112 -5.57 -8.64 -16.54
CA GLU A 112 -6.69 -9.48 -16.88
C GLU A 112 -7.82 -9.31 -15.89
N LEU A 113 -7.47 -9.21 -14.62
CA LEU A 113 -8.47 -8.97 -13.60
C LEU A 113 -9.14 -7.64 -13.79
N GLU A 114 -8.35 -6.63 -14.06
CA GLU A 114 -8.89 -5.30 -14.26
C GLU A 114 -9.83 -5.27 -15.44
N GLN A 115 -9.45 -5.98 -16.48
CA GLN A 115 -10.29 -6.01 -17.66
C GLN A 115 -11.63 -6.66 -17.38
N LEU A 116 -11.61 -7.74 -16.63
CA LEU A 116 -12.85 -8.39 -16.24
C LEU A 116 -13.72 -7.49 -15.41
N LEU A 117 -13.11 -6.80 -14.46
CA LEU A 117 -13.87 -5.90 -13.62
C LEU A 117 -14.43 -4.73 -14.41
N GLN A 118 -13.68 -4.28 -15.38
CA GLN A 118 -14.14 -3.20 -16.20
C GLN A 118 -15.34 -3.59 -17.04
N GLU A 119 -15.35 -4.80 -17.53
CA GLU A 119 -16.48 -5.25 -18.30
C GLU A 119 -17.75 -5.27 -17.48
N HIS A 120 -17.60 -5.48 -16.18
CA HIS A 120 -18.75 -5.51 -15.30
C HIS A 120 -19.17 -4.16 -14.78
N ARG A 121 -18.31 -3.19 -14.80
CA ARG A 121 -18.67 -1.90 -14.27
C ARG A 121 -18.07 -0.79 -15.07
N GLU A 122 -18.28 -0.85 -16.34
CA GLU A 122 -17.71 0.13 -17.16
C GLU A 122 -18.30 1.46 -16.99
N HIS A 123 -19.51 1.58 -16.50
CA HIS A 123 -20.01 2.88 -16.23
C HIS A 123 -19.70 3.26 -14.82
N ASN A 124 -18.91 2.51 -14.14
CA ASN A 124 -18.61 2.77 -12.77
C ASN A 124 -17.11 2.71 -12.61
N PRO A 125 -16.43 3.65 -13.21
CA PRO A 125 -14.98 3.54 -13.28
C PRO A 125 -14.36 3.65 -11.91
N PRO A 126 -13.27 2.97 -11.71
CA PRO A 126 -12.55 3.08 -10.47
C PRO A 126 -11.97 4.46 -10.35
N SER A 127 -11.91 4.97 -9.19
CA SER A 127 -11.36 6.30 -9.01
C SER A 127 -9.91 6.28 -8.73
#